data_abc198da16ced6435e1f91fdb3da6c68
#
_entry.id   abc198da16ced6435e1f91fdb3da6c68
#
_cell.length_a   1.000
_cell.length_b   1.000
_cell.length_c   1.000
_cell.angle_alpha   90.00
_cell.angle_beta   90.00
_cell.angle_gamma   90.00
#
_symmetry.space_group_name_H-M   'P 1'
#
loop_
_entity.id
_entity.type
_entity.pdbx_description
1 polymer ?
#
loop_
_entity_poly.entity_id
_entity_poly.type
_entity_poly.pdbx_seq_one_letter_code
_entity_poly.pdbx_strand_id
1 'polypeptide(L)'
;MAKAHWHTFQVLTKRSGRLVDLAPSLSWPPNVWIGVSVENQRWVSRIDDLRKVPASIRFLSCEPLLGALDLDLQGIEWVIAGGESGHHARPMKLQWATDLRDQCLRDGVPFFFKQWGAHDKEGRRGRKKQTGRLLDGEMWNQMPNRTRVTA
;
A
#
# COMPACT_ATOMS: atom_id res chain seq x y z
N MET A 1 -20.03 -7.92 2.32
CA MET A 1 -19.50 -6.84 1.48
C MET A 1 -20.35 -6.63 0.23
N ALA A 2 -20.71 -7.65 -0.55
CA ALA A 2 -21.51 -7.50 -1.76
C ALA A 2 -22.85 -6.77 -1.56
N LYS A 3 -23.57 -7.03 -0.47
CA LYS A 3 -24.84 -6.35 -0.14
C LYS A 3 -24.70 -4.86 0.17
N ALA A 4 -23.52 -4.40 0.56
CA ALA A 4 -23.24 -2.98 0.88
C ALA A 4 -22.39 -2.36 -0.24
N HIS A 5 -22.88 -2.41 -1.47
CA HIS A 5 -22.19 -2.01 -2.69
C HIS A 5 -21.82 -0.53 -2.76
N TRP A 6 -22.47 0.32 -1.96
CA TRP A 6 -22.16 1.75 -1.83
C TRP A 6 -20.90 2.04 -0.99
N HIS A 7 -20.38 1.05 -0.23
CA HIS A 7 -19.11 1.15 0.48
C HIS A 7 -17.99 0.47 -0.31
N THR A 8 -16.78 1.01 -0.20
CA THR A 8 -15.55 0.35 -0.63
C THR A 8 -14.91 -0.36 0.55
N PHE A 9 -14.66 -1.65 0.41
CA PHE A 9 -14.00 -2.48 1.41
C PHE A 9 -12.55 -2.69 1.02
N GLN A 10 -11.62 -2.16 1.81
CA GLN A 10 -10.20 -2.41 1.67
C GLN A 10 -9.80 -3.55 2.61
N VAL A 11 -9.52 -4.71 2.03
CA VAL A 11 -9.10 -5.90 2.78
C VAL A 11 -7.59 -6.03 2.65
N LEU A 12 -6.88 -6.13 3.78
CA LEU A 12 -5.43 -6.22 3.83
C LEU A 12 -5.00 -7.49 4.56
N THR A 13 -4.02 -8.19 3.99
CA THR A 13 -3.43 -9.39 4.62
C THR A 13 -1.93 -9.47 4.46
N LYS A 14 -1.26 -10.14 5.41
CA LYS A 14 0.14 -10.57 5.30
C LYS A 14 0.26 -12.04 4.87
N ARG A 15 -0.86 -12.75 4.78
CA ARG A 15 -0.93 -14.18 4.45
C ARG A 15 -1.28 -14.35 2.96
N SER A 16 -0.39 -13.92 2.08
CA SER A 16 -0.63 -13.93 0.63
C SER A 16 -0.87 -15.33 0.07
N GLY A 17 -0.12 -16.35 0.50
CA GLY A 17 -0.36 -17.73 0.11
C GLY A 17 -1.76 -18.21 0.51
N ARG A 18 -2.22 -17.93 1.75
CA ARG A 18 -3.58 -18.26 2.17
C ARG A 18 -4.64 -17.53 1.36
N LEU A 19 -4.35 -16.30 0.95
CA LEU A 19 -5.23 -15.53 0.07
C LEU A 19 -5.40 -16.23 -1.28
N VAL A 20 -4.31 -16.72 -1.89
CA VAL A 20 -4.35 -17.46 -3.16
C VAL A 20 -5.21 -18.72 -3.04
N ASP A 21 -5.04 -19.48 -1.96
CA ASP A 21 -5.81 -20.71 -1.72
C ASP A 21 -7.31 -20.44 -1.63
N LEU A 22 -7.71 -19.33 -1.03
CA LEU A 22 -9.10 -18.97 -0.81
C LEU A 22 -9.74 -18.21 -1.98
N ALA A 23 -8.94 -17.50 -2.78
CA ALA A 23 -9.43 -16.60 -3.81
C ALA A 23 -10.45 -17.23 -4.78
N PRO A 24 -10.27 -18.49 -5.24
CA PRO A 24 -11.23 -19.13 -6.13
C PRO A 24 -12.62 -19.40 -5.51
N SER A 25 -12.68 -19.51 -4.18
CA SER A 25 -13.93 -19.78 -3.45
C SER A 25 -14.65 -18.51 -3.01
N LEU A 26 -14.05 -17.34 -3.22
CA LEU A 26 -14.58 -16.04 -2.79
C LEU A 26 -15.18 -15.26 -3.95
N SER A 27 -16.20 -14.44 -3.65
CA SER A 27 -16.74 -13.47 -4.59
C SER A 27 -15.95 -12.16 -4.50
N TRP A 28 -15.58 -11.62 -5.67
CA TRP A 28 -14.79 -10.39 -5.82
C TRP A 28 -15.61 -9.28 -6.49
N PRO A 29 -16.63 -8.72 -5.81
CA PRO A 29 -17.38 -7.59 -6.37
C PRO A 29 -16.50 -6.34 -6.47
N PRO A 30 -16.79 -5.41 -7.40
CA PRO A 30 -15.94 -4.24 -7.68
C PRO A 30 -15.64 -3.33 -6.47
N ASN A 31 -16.48 -3.39 -5.45
CA ASN A 31 -16.33 -2.62 -4.23
C ASN A 31 -15.45 -3.32 -3.16
N VAL A 32 -14.90 -4.49 -3.46
CA VAL A 32 -13.93 -5.19 -2.59
C VAL A 32 -12.54 -5.07 -3.19
N TRP A 33 -11.70 -4.31 -2.54
CA TRP A 33 -10.30 -4.12 -2.87
C TRP A 33 -9.44 -5.00 -1.99
N ILE A 34 -8.45 -5.64 -2.56
CA ILE A 34 -7.57 -6.55 -1.83
C ILE A 34 -6.13 -6.06 -1.86
N GLY A 35 -5.43 -6.14 -0.74
CA GLY A 35 -4.05 -5.75 -0.64
C GLY A 35 -3.21 -6.69 0.20
N VAL A 36 -1.90 -6.60 -0.01
CA VAL A 36 -0.89 -7.26 0.81
C VAL A 36 0.06 -6.24 1.41
N SER A 37 0.58 -6.55 2.60
CA SER A 37 1.64 -5.73 3.20
C SER A 37 3.00 -6.12 2.62
N VAL A 38 3.79 -5.11 2.22
CA VAL A 38 5.18 -5.27 1.72
C VAL A 38 6.05 -4.27 2.46
N GLU A 39 6.61 -4.67 3.59
CA GLU A 39 7.33 -3.78 4.50
C GLU A 39 8.79 -3.56 4.13
N ASN A 40 9.38 -4.51 3.41
CA ASN A 40 10.75 -4.48 2.88
C ASN A 40 10.89 -5.50 1.75
N GLN A 41 12.06 -5.54 1.09
CA GLN A 41 12.33 -6.37 -0.08
C GLN A 41 12.11 -7.89 0.15
N ARG A 42 12.25 -8.38 1.39
CA ARG A 42 11.99 -9.79 1.73
C ARG A 42 10.56 -10.23 1.42
N TRP A 43 9.61 -9.31 1.43
CA TRP A 43 8.18 -9.62 1.27
C TRP A 43 7.61 -9.31 -0.12
N VAL A 44 8.46 -8.95 -1.07
CA VAL A 44 8.04 -8.60 -2.45
C VAL A 44 7.32 -9.75 -3.15
N SER A 45 7.68 -11.01 -2.87
CA SER A 45 7.01 -12.19 -3.45
C SER A 45 5.50 -12.25 -3.15
N ARG A 46 5.00 -11.54 -2.14
CA ARG A 46 3.56 -11.41 -1.88
C ARG A 46 2.79 -10.73 -3.02
N ILE A 47 3.48 -9.95 -3.85
CA ILE A 47 2.89 -9.27 -5.02
C ILE A 47 2.49 -10.32 -6.07
N ASP A 48 3.32 -11.35 -6.29
CA ASP A 48 3.02 -12.42 -7.25
C ASP A 48 1.79 -13.22 -6.82
N ASP A 49 1.63 -13.43 -5.52
CA ASP A 49 0.42 -14.04 -4.97
C ASP A 49 -0.81 -13.14 -5.16
N LEU A 50 -0.66 -11.84 -4.90
CA LEU A 50 -1.75 -10.88 -5.05
C LEU A 50 -2.27 -10.80 -6.49
N ARG A 51 -1.37 -10.89 -7.50
CA ARG A 51 -1.71 -10.89 -8.92
C ARG A 51 -2.65 -12.04 -9.33
N LYS A 52 -2.60 -13.17 -8.61
CA LYS A 52 -3.47 -14.33 -8.86
C LYS A 52 -4.91 -14.13 -8.40
N VAL A 53 -5.17 -13.06 -7.63
CA VAL A 53 -6.52 -12.78 -7.10
C VAL A 53 -7.33 -11.97 -8.12
N PRO A 54 -8.55 -12.42 -8.50
CA PRO A 54 -9.35 -11.76 -9.53
C PRO A 54 -10.14 -10.55 -8.99
N ALA A 55 -9.51 -9.73 -8.16
CA ALA A 55 -10.08 -8.49 -7.66
C ALA A 55 -9.87 -7.35 -8.66
N SER A 56 -10.82 -6.41 -8.71
CA SER A 56 -10.74 -5.25 -9.59
C SER A 56 -9.69 -4.23 -9.17
N ILE A 57 -9.39 -4.14 -7.88
CA ILE A 57 -8.33 -3.30 -7.31
C ILE A 57 -7.45 -4.15 -6.39
N ARG A 58 -6.18 -4.25 -6.76
CA ARG A 58 -5.12 -4.87 -5.95
C ARG A 58 -4.19 -3.76 -5.49
N PHE A 59 -3.90 -3.71 -4.19
CA PHE A 59 -3.05 -2.65 -3.64
C PHE A 59 -1.95 -3.18 -2.74
N LEU A 60 -0.88 -2.39 -2.64
CA LEU A 60 0.22 -2.66 -1.72
C LEU A 60 0.14 -1.72 -0.53
N SER A 61 0.29 -2.28 0.67
CA SER A 61 0.49 -1.51 1.90
C SER A 61 1.94 -1.65 2.34
N CYS A 62 2.76 -0.68 1.95
CA CYS A 62 4.15 -0.55 2.40
C CYS A 62 4.17 0.22 3.74
N GLU A 63 3.45 -0.31 4.72
CA GLU A 63 3.30 0.27 6.05
C GLU A 63 3.34 -0.83 7.13
N PRO A 64 4.36 -0.76 8.02
CA PRO A 64 5.46 0.20 8.03
C PRO A 64 6.49 -0.06 6.92
N LEU A 65 6.97 1.00 6.27
CA LEU A 65 8.07 0.91 5.31
C LEU A 65 9.39 0.82 6.07
N LEU A 66 10.06 -0.34 5.98
CA LEU A 66 11.21 -0.71 6.80
C LEU A 66 12.51 -0.91 6.01
N GLY A 67 12.48 -0.62 4.73
CA GLY A 67 13.63 -0.73 3.83
C GLY A 67 13.32 -0.18 2.45
N ALA A 68 14.36 -0.01 1.64
CA ALA A 68 14.19 0.27 0.22
C ALA A 68 13.40 -0.86 -0.45
N LEU A 69 12.56 -0.50 -1.42
CA LEU A 69 11.78 -1.41 -2.23
C LEU A 69 12.08 -1.15 -3.70
N ASP A 70 12.32 -2.23 -4.43
CA ASP A 70 12.33 -2.26 -5.88
C ASP A 70 11.19 -3.18 -6.32
N LEU A 71 10.16 -2.58 -6.93
CA LEU A 71 8.88 -3.24 -7.19
C LEU A 71 8.57 -3.31 -8.68
N ASP A 72 8.14 -4.47 -9.12
CA ASP A 72 7.34 -4.60 -10.33
C ASP A 72 5.87 -4.29 -9.97
N LEU A 73 5.35 -3.17 -10.48
CA LEU A 73 3.99 -2.70 -10.21
C LEU A 73 2.97 -3.13 -11.26
N GLN A 74 3.33 -4.01 -12.21
CA GLN A 74 2.39 -4.54 -13.19
C GLN A 74 1.21 -5.23 -12.48
N GLY A 75 -0.02 -4.82 -12.82
CA GLY A 75 -1.24 -5.38 -12.24
C GLY A 75 -1.50 -4.95 -10.79
N ILE A 76 -0.87 -3.86 -10.35
CA ILE A 76 -1.14 -3.20 -9.06
C ILE A 76 -1.79 -1.85 -9.34
N GLU A 77 -2.92 -1.60 -8.70
CA GLU A 77 -3.74 -0.40 -8.94
C GLU A 77 -3.54 0.69 -7.88
N TRP A 78 -2.81 0.42 -6.78
CA TRP A 78 -2.56 1.41 -5.73
C TRP A 78 -1.40 1.02 -4.82
N VAL A 79 -0.62 2.00 -4.38
CA VAL A 79 0.44 1.83 -3.39
C VAL A 79 0.25 2.82 -2.25
N ILE A 80 0.23 2.30 -1.03
CA ILE A 80 0.17 3.08 0.21
C ILE A 80 1.51 2.95 0.92
N ALA A 81 2.13 4.07 1.28
CA ALA A 81 3.36 4.10 2.06
C ALA A 81 3.17 4.83 3.39
N GLY A 82 3.86 4.36 4.43
CA GLY A 82 3.85 5.04 5.72
C GLY A 82 4.87 4.46 6.70
N GLY A 83 5.27 5.29 7.66
CA GLY A 83 6.18 4.92 8.73
C GLY A 83 5.47 4.21 9.89
N GLU A 84 6.27 3.55 10.71
CA GLU A 84 5.81 2.82 11.88
C GLU A 84 5.36 3.75 13.00
N SER A 85 4.27 3.40 13.65
CA SER A 85 3.74 4.10 14.83
C SER A 85 3.87 3.21 16.08
N GLY A 86 3.89 3.84 17.26
CA GLY A 86 3.96 3.13 18.54
C GLY A 86 5.28 3.34 19.27
N HIS A 87 5.41 2.70 20.47
CA HIS A 87 6.50 2.95 21.40
C HIS A 87 7.87 2.51 20.85
N HIS A 88 7.93 1.39 20.17
CA HIS A 88 9.16 0.81 19.61
C HIS A 88 9.26 1.00 18.09
N ALA A 89 8.58 2.03 17.54
CA ALA A 89 8.60 2.32 16.13
C ALA A 89 10.02 2.56 15.60
N ARG A 90 10.33 1.96 14.46
CA ARG A 90 11.56 2.16 13.72
C ARG A 90 11.44 3.36 12.79
N PRO A 91 12.48 4.15 12.61
CA PRO A 91 12.44 5.28 11.68
C PRO A 91 12.38 4.80 10.23
N MET A 92 11.58 5.47 9.42
CA MET A 92 11.58 5.33 7.97
C MET A 92 12.54 6.35 7.36
N LYS A 93 13.37 5.94 6.40
CA LYS A 93 14.25 6.88 5.69
C LYS A 93 13.46 7.62 4.60
N LEU A 94 13.73 8.92 4.45
CA LEU A 94 13.14 9.75 3.39
C LEU A 94 13.31 9.10 2.02
N GLN A 95 14.55 8.67 1.69
CA GLN A 95 14.88 8.08 0.40
C GLN A 95 14.00 6.87 0.05
N TRP A 96 13.64 6.02 1.02
CA TRP A 96 12.78 4.86 0.75
C TRP A 96 11.37 5.26 0.29
N ALA A 97 10.83 6.33 0.90
CA ALA A 97 9.50 6.81 0.56
C ALA A 97 9.49 7.55 -0.79
N THR A 98 10.55 8.33 -1.09
CA THR A 98 10.67 9.04 -2.37
C THR A 98 10.92 8.08 -3.52
N ASP A 99 11.82 7.09 -3.36
CA ASP A 99 12.07 6.09 -4.39
C ASP A 99 10.81 5.29 -4.72
N LEU A 100 10.01 4.93 -3.70
CA LEU A 100 8.76 4.22 -3.91
C LEU A 100 7.72 5.08 -4.63
N ARG A 101 7.61 6.37 -4.28
CA ARG A 101 6.78 7.34 -5.01
C ARG A 101 7.19 7.42 -6.48
N ASP A 102 8.49 7.55 -6.74
CA ASP A 102 9.01 7.74 -8.10
C ASP A 102 8.78 6.50 -8.97
N GLN A 103 8.87 5.30 -8.40
CA GLN A 103 8.46 4.06 -9.07
C GLN A 103 6.97 4.11 -9.44
N CYS A 104 6.10 4.52 -8.51
CA CYS A 104 4.67 4.64 -8.78
C CYS A 104 4.37 5.65 -9.88
N LEU A 105 5.04 6.81 -9.87
CA LEU A 105 4.86 7.84 -10.90
C LEU A 105 5.31 7.36 -12.27
N ARG A 106 6.46 6.70 -12.36
CA ARG A 106 6.98 6.12 -13.61
C ARG A 106 6.02 5.11 -14.21
N ASP A 107 5.42 4.27 -13.38
CA ASP A 107 4.57 3.16 -13.80
C ASP A 107 3.07 3.56 -13.86
N GLY A 108 2.75 4.84 -13.58
CA GLY A 108 1.39 5.37 -13.62
C GLY A 108 0.45 4.79 -12.56
N VAL A 109 1.01 4.31 -11.44
CA VAL A 109 0.25 3.74 -10.32
C VAL A 109 -0.03 4.82 -9.27
N PRO A 110 -1.29 5.02 -8.84
CA PRO A 110 -1.62 5.95 -7.78
C PRO A 110 -0.83 5.69 -6.51
N PHE A 111 -0.27 6.78 -5.93
CA PHE A 111 0.55 6.73 -4.73
C PHE A 111 -0.10 7.51 -3.59
N PHE A 112 -0.14 6.90 -2.40
CA PHE A 112 -0.69 7.52 -1.19
C PHE A 112 0.35 7.49 -0.07
N PHE A 113 0.80 8.65 0.37
CA PHE A 113 1.65 8.77 1.54
C PHE A 113 0.83 9.04 2.78
N LYS A 114 0.70 8.05 3.65
CA LYS A 114 -0.18 8.12 4.82
C LYS A 114 0.38 8.98 5.94
N GLN A 115 1.64 8.78 6.29
CA GLN A 115 2.31 9.47 7.40
C GLN A 115 3.77 9.03 7.57
N TRP A 116 4.53 9.84 8.31
CA TRP A 116 5.87 9.49 8.77
C TRP A 116 5.87 8.50 9.95
N GLY A 117 4.80 8.41 10.73
CA GLY A 117 4.69 7.56 11.90
C GLY A 117 5.21 8.23 13.18
N ALA A 118 5.99 7.50 13.99
CA ALA A 118 6.54 8.04 15.25
C ALA A 118 7.82 8.85 15.06
N HIS A 119 8.41 8.86 13.87
CA HIS A 119 9.61 9.63 13.53
C HIS A 119 9.34 10.52 12.33
N ASP A 120 9.94 11.72 12.30
CA ASP A 120 9.88 12.63 11.17
C ASP A 120 10.86 12.21 10.06
N LYS A 121 10.92 13.01 8.99
CA LYS A 121 11.81 12.76 7.83
C LYS A 121 13.32 12.79 8.17
N GLU A 122 13.69 13.43 9.27
CA GLU A 122 15.05 13.46 9.82
C GLU A 122 15.30 12.31 10.82
N GLY A 123 14.33 11.45 11.07
CA GLY A 123 14.42 10.32 12.02
C GLY A 123 14.25 10.74 13.48
N ARG A 124 13.85 11.99 13.76
CA ARG A 124 13.60 12.47 15.12
C ARG A 124 12.23 12.01 15.60
N ARG A 125 12.20 11.50 16.82
CA ARG A 125 10.94 11.03 17.41
C ARG A 125 10.03 12.21 17.77
N GLY A 126 8.77 12.11 17.41
CA GLY A 126 7.76 13.12 17.70
C GLY A 126 6.37 12.52 17.83
N ARG A 127 5.38 13.37 18.17
CA ARG A 127 3.98 12.98 18.11
C ARG A 127 3.53 12.92 16.64
N LYS A 128 2.65 11.98 16.27
CA LYS A 128 2.14 11.78 14.92
C LYS A 128 1.68 13.08 14.22
N LYS A 129 1.08 14.03 14.95
CA LYS A 129 0.70 15.35 14.42
C LYS A 129 1.91 16.23 14.08
N GLN A 130 3.04 16.01 14.72
CA GLN A 130 4.27 16.80 14.53
C GLN A 130 5.15 16.20 13.42
N THR A 131 5.19 14.87 13.30
CA THR A 131 5.95 14.17 12.25
C THR A 131 5.32 14.36 10.86
N GLY A 132 3.98 14.55 10.82
CA GLY A 132 3.26 14.99 9.63
C GLY A 132 3.07 13.92 8.56
N ARG A 133 2.65 14.40 7.38
CA ARG A 133 2.38 13.57 6.19
C ARG A 133 2.76 14.26 4.88
N LEU A 134 3.67 15.22 4.93
CA LEU A 134 4.24 15.80 3.73
C LEU A 134 5.47 14.99 3.30
N LEU A 135 5.52 14.61 2.04
CA LEU A 135 6.68 14.00 1.40
C LEU A 135 7.19 14.99 0.34
N ASP A 136 8.42 15.47 0.50
CA ASP A 136 9.00 16.56 -0.30
C ASP A 136 8.14 17.82 -0.35
N GLY A 137 7.50 18.17 0.78
CA GLY A 137 6.67 19.38 0.89
C GLY A 137 5.24 19.20 0.35
N GLU A 138 4.89 18.05 -0.21
CA GLU A 138 3.61 17.80 -0.85
C GLU A 138 2.77 16.72 -0.15
N MET A 139 1.45 16.84 -0.31
CA MET A 139 0.50 15.81 0.14
C MET A 139 0.19 14.83 -0.99
N TRP A 140 0.56 13.58 -0.81
CA TRP A 140 0.30 12.50 -1.77
C TRP A 140 -0.95 11.72 -1.36
N ASN A 141 -2.07 12.01 -2.01
CA ASN A 141 -3.41 11.47 -1.70
C ASN A 141 -4.05 10.77 -2.89
N GLN A 142 -3.25 10.23 -3.80
CA GLN A 142 -3.81 9.59 -4.99
C GLN A 142 -4.56 8.32 -4.62
N MET A 143 -5.68 8.08 -5.31
CA MET A 143 -6.54 6.92 -5.13
C MET A 143 -6.79 6.28 -6.49
N PRO A 144 -7.03 4.95 -6.56
CA PRO A 144 -7.37 4.30 -7.81
C PRO A 144 -8.73 4.79 -8.32
N ASN A 145 -8.85 4.94 -9.64
CA ASN A 145 -10.14 5.24 -10.27
C ASN A 145 -11.08 4.03 -10.13
N ARG A 146 -12.29 4.25 -9.61
CA ARG A 146 -13.33 3.22 -9.45
C ARG A 146 -13.81 2.59 -10.75
N THR A 147 -13.49 3.20 -11.91
CA THR A 147 -14.07 2.89 -13.22
C THR A 147 -13.22 1.98 -14.12
N ARG A 148 -12.08 1.47 -13.68
CA ARG A 148 -11.36 0.44 -14.45
C ARG A 148 -11.95 -0.96 -14.18
N VAL A 149 -13.21 -1.15 -14.57
CA VAL A 149 -13.71 -2.49 -14.93
C VAL A 149 -13.30 -2.68 -16.39
N THR A 150 -12.12 -3.21 -16.63
CA THR A 150 -11.83 -3.79 -17.95
C THR A 150 -12.72 -5.00 -18.10
N ALA A 151 -13.62 -4.92 -19.06
CA ALA A 151 -14.44 -6.03 -19.55
C ALA A 151 -13.53 -7.16 -20.06
#